data_6bdc3c5b45a8d8a06557350fb977c2c6
#
_entry.id   6bdc3c5b45a8d8a06557350fb977c2c6
#
_cell.length_a   1.000
_cell.length_b   1.000
_cell.length_c   1.000
_cell.angle_alpha   90.00
_cell.angle_beta   90.00
_cell.angle_gamma   90.00
#
_symmetry.space_group_name_H-M   'P 1'
#
loop_
_entity.id
_entity.type
_entity.pdbx_description
1 polymer ?
#
loop_
_entity_poly.entity_id
_entity_poly.type
_entity_poly.pdbx_seq_one_letter_code
_entity_poly.pdbx_strand_id
1 'polypeptide(L)'
;MLNNKVRVLSLIGAALVARGAFAAGGGDCNRACLEGIADQYLDAMVAHDPAKVPIAPGTRYTENGVQLPLPDGLWRIASSVGKYRLKVSDPELGEIGFFAKATENGAPILVATRLQVVDHQITQIESVVAHTSDLIGGPAGQARPDVLGDAPRPQFLQALPPGSQRGRQEMIDIANTYWTGIENNAGTHPPLFADDCNRIENGSYTTNRPVAPGAEPNGGNYSCKQAFDLGYYHDDTRLRDRRYMVIDRERGLVYAGVGFDHDATIRSYTVKNGKTVKITRTAPWTWMIHEIFQINKEGKISQVEAILLSVPYGMSPGWDTGVHIPDPSALKDGYREVH
;
A
#
# COMPACT_ATOMS: atom_id res chain seq x y z
N MET A 1 -12.08 62.11 49.53
CA MET A 1 -11.07 61.09 49.05
C MET A 1 -11.84 59.90 48.57
N LEU A 2 -12.06 59.79 47.23
CA LEU A 2 -12.86 58.72 46.60
C LEU A 2 -11.92 57.63 46.12
N ASN A 3 -12.14 56.40 46.58
CA ASN A 3 -11.49 55.22 46.11
C ASN A 3 -12.30 54.61 44.96
N ASN A 4 -11.79 54.72 43.71
CA ASN A 4 -12.30 54.01 42.54
C ASN A 4 -11.64 52.63 42.44
N LYS A 5 -12.41 51.56 42.65
CA LYS A 5 -12.04 50.19 42.33
C LYS A 5 -12.53 49.90 40.90
N VAL A 6 -11.59 49.79 39.99
CA VAL A 6 -11.83 49.27 38.63
C VAL A 6 -11.93 47.75 38.69
N ARG A 7 -13.09 47.21 38.31
CA ARG A 7 -13.29 45.76 38.08
C ARG A 7 -12.94 45.45 36.63
N VAL A 8 -11.90 44.65 36.41
CA VAL A 8 -11.57 44.06 35.12
C VAL A 8 -12.42 42.80 34.93
N LEU A 9 -13.36 42.84 34.01
CA LEU A 9 -14.07 41.65 33.53
C LEU A 9 -13.20 40.94 32.52
N SER A 10 -12.70 39.76 32.89
CA SER A 10 -12.05 38.84 31.94
C SER A 10 -13.13 38.08 31.18
N LEU A 11 -13.29 38.36 29.91
CA LEU A 11 -14.07 37.58 28.97
C LEU A 11 -13.21 36.38 28.52
N ILE A 12 -13.53 35.20 29.04
CA ILE A 12 -12.96 33.95 28.53
C ILE A 12 -13.77 33.58 27.27
N GLY A 13 -13.22 33.86 26.12
CA GLY A 13 -13.73 33.39 24.83
C GLY A 13 -13.47 31.89 24.68
N ALA A 14 -14.52 31.07 24.78
CA ALA A 14 -14.47 29.67 24.40
C ALA A 14 -14.38 29.58 22.88
N ALA A 15 -13.17 29.27 22.35
CA ALA A 15 -13.01 28.90 20.96
C ALA A 15 -13.65 27.52 20.75
N LEU A 16 -14.81 27.50 20.10
CA LEU A 16 -15.37 26.27 19.54
C LEU A 16 -14.45 25.82 18.38
N VAL A 17 -13.64 24.82 18.63
CA VAL A 17 -12.98 24.07 17.58
C VAL A 17 -14.06 23.27 16.87
N ALA A 18 -14.50 23.75 15.72
CA ALA A 18 -15.33 22.98 14.81
C ALA A 18 -14.52 21.76 14.35
N ARG A 19 -14.75 20.60 14.96
CA ARG A 19 -14.34 19.32 14.40
C ARG A 19 -15.14 19.16 13.11
N GLY A 20 -14.48 19.35 11.98
CA GLY A 20 -15.01 18.97 10.68
C GLY A 20 -15.41 17.50 10.75
N ALA A 21 -16.69 17.23 10.86
CA ALA A 21 -17.23 15.92 10.60
C ALA A 21 -16.94 15.64 9.12
N PHE A 22 -16.00 14.75 8.82
CA PHE A 22 -15.94 14.13 7.52
C PHE A 22 -17.28 13.44 7.32
N ALA A 23 -18.10 13.99 6.44
CA ALA A 23 -19.34 13.36 6.03
C ALA A 23 -18.96 11.97 5.48
N ALA A 24 -19.44 10.92 6.12
CA ALA A 24 -19.41 9.57 5.57
C ALA A 24 -20.33 9.58 4.33
N GLY A 25 -19.76 9.92 3.18
CA GLY A 25 -20.45 9.94 1.87
C GLY A 25 -20.49 8.58 1.21
N GLY A 26 -20.71 7.49 1.96
CA GLY A 26 -20.70 6.13 1.45
C GLY A 26 -22.05 5.43 1.51
N GLY A 27 -23.16 6.10 1.14
CA GLY A 27 -24.50 5.55 1.38
C GLY A 27 -25.05 4.58 0.34
N ASP A 28 -24.82 4.77 -0.95
CA ASP A 28 -25.60 4.12 -2.02
C ASP A 28 -24.82 3.20 -2.96
N CYS A 29 -23.49 3.19 -2.95
CA CYS A 29 -22.67 2.34 -3.80
C CYS A 29 -22.17 1.10 -3.04
N ASN A 30 -22.93 0.01 -3.12
CA ASN A 30 -22.54 -1.26 -2.51
C ASN A 30 -21.34 -1.91 -3.23
N ARG A 31 -20.87 -3.07 -2.76
CA ARG A 31 -19.77 -3.81 -3.37
C ARG A 31 -19.90 -3.97 -4.88
N ALA A 32 -21.06 -4.42 -5.36
CA ALA A 32 -21.27 -4.67 -6.80
C ALA A 32 -21.18 -3.37 -7.61
N CYS A 33 -21.66 -2.26 -7.06
CA CYS A 33 -21.53 -0.93 -7.64
C CYS A 33 -20.07 -0.51 -7.71
N LEU A 34 -19.31 -0.58 -6.62
CA LEU A 34 -17.89 -0.22 -6.60
C LEU A 34 -17.05 -1.08 -7.55
N GLU A 35 -17.26 -2.40 -7.52
CA GLU A 35 -16.55 -3.33 -8.40
C GLU A 35 -16.90 -3.09 -9.87
N GLY A 36 -18.16 -2.73 -10.18
CA GLY A 36 -18.61 -2.34 -11.52
C GLY A 36 -17.95 -1.05 -12.00
N ILE A 37 -17.84 -0.02 -11.15
CA ILE A 37 -17.14 1.22 -11.47
C ILE A 37 -15.64 0.96 -11.75
N ALA A 38 -15.00 0.09 -10.98
CA ALA A 38 -13.61 -0.28 -11.22
C ALA A 38 -13.42 -0.99 -12.57
N ASP A 39 -14.35 -1.88 -12.97
CA ASP A 39 -14.30 -2.50 -14.30
C ASP A 39 -14.52 -1.47 -15.42
N GLN A 40 -15.50 -0.56 -15.27
CA GLN A 40 -15.72 0.53 -16.22
C GLN A 40 -14.50 1.45 -16.33
N TYR A 41 -13.82 1.74 -15.20
CA TYR A 41 -12.58 2.53 -15.18
C TYR A 41 -11.48 1.87 -16.05
N LEU A 42 -11.26 0.57 -15.86
CA LEU A 42 -10.27 -0.16 -16.65
C LEU A 42 -10.61 -0.20 -18.13
N ASP A 43 -11.90 -0.39 -18.49
CA ASP A 43 -12.35 -0.41 -19.87
C ASP A 43 -12.27 0.99 -20.52
N ALA A 44 -12.62 2.05 -19.76
CA ALA A 44 -12.50 3.44 -20.22
C ALA A 44 -11.04 3.86 -20.45
N MET A 45 -10.13 3.41 -19.56
CA MET A 45 -8.69 3.64 -19.67
C MET A 45 -8.13 3.02 -20.96
N VAL A 46 -8.49 1.78 -21.29
CA VAL A 46 -8.07 1.12 -22.54
C VAL A 46 -8.70 1.80 -23.77
N ALA A 47 -9.90 2.35 -23.62
CA ALA A 47 -10.56 3.12 -24.69
C ALA A 47 -10.01 4.53 -24.81
N HIS A 48 -9.11 4.97 -23.93
CA HIS A 48 -8.56 6.34 -23.83
C HIS A 48 -9.64 7.43 -23.71
N ASP A 49 -10.78 7.09 -23.11
CA ASP A 49 -11.96 7.95 -23.07
C ASP A 49 -12.54 8.02 -21.64
N PRO A 50 -12.18 9.06 -20.88
CA PRO A 50 -12.71 9.26 -19.53
C PRO A 50 -14.24 9.44 -19.47
N ALA A 51 -14.90 9.82 -20.58
CA ALA A 51 -16.35 9.98 -20.60
C ALA A 51 -17.12 8.64 -20.51
N LYS A 52 -16.43 7.52 -20.67
CA LYS A 52 -17.04 6.17 -20.57
C LYS A 52 -17.17 5.65 -19.13
N VAL A 53 -16.69 6.39 -18.15
CA VAL A 53 -16.80 6.05 -16.73
C VAL A 53 -17.21 7.28 -15.93
N PRO A 54 -18.01 7.16 -14.86
CA PRO A 54 -18.52 8.32 -14.13
C PRO A 54 -17.40 9.01 -13.31
N ILE A 55 -16.68 9.92 -13.93
CA ILE A 55 -15.63 10.74 -13.30
C ILE A 55 -16.21 12.12 -12.97
N ALA A 56 -16.10 12.54 -11.71
CA ALA A 56 -16.55 13.86 -11.27
C ALA A 56 -15.66 14.99 -11.84
N PRO A 57 -16.22 16.18 -12.12
CA PRO A 57 -15.39 17.33 -12.44
C PRO A 57 -14.38 17.63 -11.32
N GLY A 58 -13.13 17.89 -11.67
CA GLY A 58 -12.07 18.17 -10.69
C GLY A 58 -11.48 16.94 -9.99
N THR A 59 -11.79 15.73 -10.48
CA THR A 59 -11.19 14.50 -9.98
C THR A 59 -9.66 14.62 -9.94
N ARG A 60 -9.09 14.29 -8.77
CA ARG A 60 -7.65 14.25 -8.59
C ARG A 60 -7.12 12.89 -9.07
N TYR A 61 -6.20 12.93 -10.02
CA TYR A 61 -5.48 11.74 -10.51
C TYR A 61 -4.00 11.84 -10.21
N THR A 62 -3.44 10.78 -9.62
CA THR A 62 -2.00 10.60 -9.50
C THR A 62 -1.57 9.27 -10.08
N GLU A 63 -0.40 9.27 -10.73
CA GLU A 63 0.28 8.07 -11.20
C GLU A 63 1.73 8.11 -10.72
N ASN A 64 2.15 7.05 -10.03
CA ASN A 64 3.49 6.94 -9.47
C ASN A 64 3.89 8.17 -8.62
N GLY A 65 2.95 8.69 -7.83
CA GLY A 65 3.14 9.86 -6.97
C GLY A 65 3.09 11.23 -7.68
N VAL A 66 2.93 11.26 -8.99
CA VAL A 66 2.84 12.50 -9.78
C VAL A 66 1.38 12.80 -10.11
N GLN A 67 0.92 14.02 -9.81
CA GLN A 67 -0.41 14.46 -10.23
C GLN A 67 -0.42 14.76 -11.73
N LEU A 68 -1.33 14.15 -12.45
CA LEU A 68 -1.51 14.27 -13.89
C LEU A 68 -2.94 14.71 -14.22
N PRO A 69 -3.16 15.40 -15.35
CA PRO A 69 -4.49 15.61 -15.88
C PRO A 69 -5.01 14.32 -16.55
N LEU A 70 -6.32 14.07 -16.53
CA LEU A 70 -6.93 13.03 -17.36
C LEU A 70 -7.22 13.56 -18.76
N PRO A 71 -7.01 12.75 -19.81
CA PRO A 71 -6.39 11.44 -19.86
C PRO A 71 -4.88 11.56 -20.16
N ASP A 72 -4.03 11.44 -19.15
CA ASP A 72 -2.57 11.42 -19.34
C ASP A 72 -1.95 10.18 -18.67
N GLY A 73 -0.64 9.99 -18.76
CA GLY A 73 0.05 8.81 -18.24
C GLY A 73 -0.47 7.51 -18.86
N LEU A 74 -0.78 6.52 -18.03
CA LEU A 74 -1.28 5.21 -18.47
C LEU A 74 -2.57 5.33 -19.32
N TRP A 75 -3.40 6.31 -19.08
CA TRP A 75 -4.62 6.55 -19.87
C TRP A 75 -4.36 6.81 -21.35
N ARG A 76 -3.16 7.27 -21.73
CA ARG A 76 -2.78 7.49 -23.13
C ARG A 76 -2.26 6.27 -23.86
N ILE A 77 -1.73 5.30 -23.11
CA ILE A 77 -0.91 4.23 -23.68
C ILE A 77 -1.38 2.83 -23.28
N ALA A 78 -2.36 2.72 -22.38
CA ALA A 78 -2.96 1.44 -22.03
C ALA A 78 -3.56 0.78 -23.29
N SER A 79 -3.19 -0.45 -23.58
CA SER A 79 -3.62 -1.16 -24.80
C SER A 79 -4.50 -2.37 -24.50
N SER A 80 -4.45 -2.95 -23.32
CA SER A 80 -5.39 -3.98 -22.88
C SER A 80 -5.36 -4.15 -21.36
N VAL A 81 -6.41 -4.79 -20.83
CA VAL A 81 -6.46 -5.26 -19.42
C VAL A 81 -6.65 -6.76 -19.41
N GLY A 82 -5.83 -7.45 -18.62
CA GLY A 82 -5.86 -8.90 -18.45
C GLY A 82 -7.03 -9.38 -17.58
N LYS A 83 -7.08 -10.70 -17.39
CA LYS A 83 -8.10 -11.36 -16.57
C LYS A 83 -7.84 -11.20 -15.07
N TYR A 84 -6.56 -11.06 -14.67
CA TYR A 84 -6.22 -10.87 -13.26
C TYR A 84 -6.74 -9.52 -12.77
N ARG A 85 -7.66 -9.56 -11.81
CA ARG A 85 -8.24 -8.40 -11.14
C ARG A 85 -8.50 -8.76 -9.68
N LEU A 86 -7.63 -8.34 -8.78
CA LEU A 86 -7.83 -8.48 -7.33
C LEU A 86 -8.46 -7.19 -6.80
N LYS A 87 -9.70 -7.25 -6.36
CA LYS A 87 -10.47 -6.09 -5.89
C LYS A 87 -10.68 -6.14 -4.38
N VAL A 88 -10.56 -4.98 -3.75
CA VAL A 88 -10.85 -4.73 -2.32
C VAL A 88 -11.88 -3.62 -2.25
N SER A 89 -13.06 -3.89 -1.71
CA SER A 89 -14.19 -2.97 -1.72
C SER A 89 -14.59 -2.55 -0.32
N ASP A 90 -14.76 -1.26 -0.10
CA ASP A 90 -15.18 -0.64 1.15
C ASP A 90 -16.43 0.22 0.94
N PRO A 91 -17.62 -0.40 0.96
CA PRO A 91 -18.87 0.33 0.78
C PRO A 91 -19.16 1.37 1.88
N GLU A 92 -18.56 1.23 3.08
CA GLU A 92 -18.77 2.17 4.19
C GLU A 92 -18.18 3.55 3.86
N LEU A 93 -17.07 3.60 3.10
CA LEU A 93 -16.39 4.85 2.74
C LEU A 93 -16.44 5.17 1.24
N GLY A 94 -17.10 4.34 0.42
CA GLY A 94 -17.11 4.51 -1.03
C GLY A 94 -15.72 4.33 -1.65
N GLU A 95 -14.91 3.44 -1.11
CA GLU A 95 -13.55 3.21 -1.58
C GLU A 95 -13.42 1.85 -2.26
N ILE A 96 -12.66 1.81 -3.34
CA ILE A 96 -12.24 0.56 -3.97
C ILE A 96 -10.77 0.62 -4.36
N GLY A 97 -10.04 -0.43 -3.99
CA GLY A 97 -8.67 -0.68 -4.45
C GLY A 97 -8.63 -1.93 -5.32
N PHE A 98 -7.76 -1.95 -6.33
CA PHE A 98 -7.57 -3.17 -7.11
C PHE A 98 -6.15 -3.29 -7.64
N PHE A 99 -5.72 -4.54 -7.84
CA PHE A 99 -4.55 -4.90 -8.63
C PHE A 99 -5.00 -5.54 -9.93
N ALA A 100 -4.35 -5.18 -11.04
CA ALA A 100 -4.66 -5.71 -12.36
C ALA A 100 -3.39 -5.96 -13.18
N LYS A 101 -3.47 -6.94 -14.08
CA LYS A 101 -2.55 -7.07 -15.21
C LYS A 101 -3.06 -6.20 -16.35
N ALA A 102 -2.17 -5.45 -16.97
CA ALA A 102 -2.49 -4.63 -18.13
C ALA A 102 -1.33 -4.64 -19.14
N THR A 103 -1.51 -3.99 -20.26
CA THR A 103 -0.43 -3.70 -21.21
C THR A 103 -0.43 -2.22 -21.57
N GLU A 104 0.75 -1.66 -21.76
CA GLU A 104 0.96 -0.32 -22.31
C GLU A 104 1.80 -0.43 -23.56
N ASN A 105 1.38 0.17 -24.67
CA ASN A 105 2.06 0.02 -25.97
C ASN A 105 2.44 -1.45 -26.30
N GLY A 106 1.61 -2.41 -25.86
CA GLY A 106 1.86 -3.83 -26.03
C GLY A 106 2.81 -4.47 -25.00
N ALA A 107 3.47 -3.72 -24.13
CA ALA A 107 4.31 -4.24 -23.05
C ALA A 107 3.49 -4.59 -21.80
N PRO A 108 3.69 -5.76 -21.19
CA PRO A 108 2.94 -6.15 -20.00
C PRO A 108 3.39 -5.37 -18.77
N ILE A 109 2.41 -4.93 -17.95
CA ILE A 109 2.58 -4.19 -16.71
C ILE A 109 1.70 -4.75 -15.59
N LEU A 110 2.00 -4.35 -14.36
CA LEU A 110 1.11 -4.49 -13.20
C LEU A 110 0.65 -3.12 -12.73
N VAL A 111 -0.64 -3.02 -12.41
CA VAL A 111 -1.27 -1.78 -11.97
C VAL A 111 -1.96 -1.99 -10.64
N ALA A 112 -1.67 -1.12 -9.68
CA ALA A 112 -2.39 -0.97 -8.43
C ALA A 112 -3.13 0.37 -8.47
N THR A 113 -4.45 0.37 -8.31
CA THR A 113 -5.23 1.61 -8.33
C THR A 113 -6.21 1.63 -7.16
N ARG A 114 -6.34 2.80 -6.55
CA ARG A 114 -7.40 3.14 -5.61
C ARG A 114 -8.30 4.19 -6.23
N LEU A 115 -9.62 4.00 -6.11
CA LEU A 115 -10.66 4.96 -6.50
C LEU A 115 -11.47 5.33 -5.27
N GLN A 116 -11.72 6.63 -5.09
CA GLN A 116 -12.77 7.10 -4.20
C GLN A 116 -14.02 7.41 -5.02
N VAL A 117 -15.15 6.89 -4.58
CA VAL A 117 -16.46 7.05 -5.22
C VAL A 117 -17.40 7.77 -4.28
N VAL A 118 -17.92 8.91 -4.71
CA VAL A 118 -18.92 9.71 -4.01
C VAL A 118 -20.07 9.95 -4.96
N ASP A 119 -21.30 9.71 -4.52
CA ASP A 119 -22.51 9.86 -5.35
C ASP A 119 -22.38 9.14 -6.72
N HIS A 120 -21.87 7.91 -6.70
CA HIS A 120 -21.60 7.07 -7.88
C HIS A 120 -20.56 7.64 -8.87
N GLN A 121 -19.81 8.68 -8.49
CA GLN A 121 -18.77 9.27 -9.33
C GLN A 121 -17.39 9.10 -8.70
N ILE A 122 -16.40 8.82 -9.53
CA ILE A 122 -14.99 8.79 -9.09
C ILE A 122 -14.54 10.21 -8.83
N THR A 123 -14.06 10.47 -7.61
CA THR A 123 -13.56 11.78 -7.17
C THR A 123 -12.04 11.80 -6.97
N GLN A 124 -11.44 10.62 -6.76
CA GLN A 124 -10.00 10.48 -6.61
C GLN A 124 -9.53 9.20 -7.30
N ILE A 125 -8.37 9.29 -7.93
CA ILE A 125 -7.68 8.17 -8.58
C ILE A 125 -6.22 8.21 -8.15
N GLU A 126 -5.74 7.12 -7.58
CA GLU A 126 -4.35 6.94 -7.22
C GLU A 126 -3.83 5.64 -7.80
N SER A 127 -2.81 5.71 -8.67
CA SER A 127 -2.26 4.54 -9.35
C SER A 127 -0.75 4.38 -9.10
N VAL A 128 -0.33 3.14 -8.91
CA VAL A 128 1.06 2.70 -8.97
C VAL A 128 1.16 1.72 -10.14
N VAL A 129 2.07 2.02 -11.06
CA VAL A 129 2.30 1.24 -12.29
C VAL A 129 3.71 0.68 -12.25
N ALA A 130 3.83 -0.64 -12.25
CA ALA A 130 5.12 -1.35 -12.24
C ALA A 130 5.38 -2.00 -13.60
N HIS A 131 6.59 -1.78 -14.15
CA HIS A 131 6.98 -2.22 -15.47
C HIS A 131 7.93 -3.42 -15.44
N THR A 132 7.92 -4.20 -16.49
CA THR A 132 8.90 -5.30 -16.66
C THR A 132 10.32 -4.79 -16.89
N SER A 133 10.47 -3.52 -17.26
CA SER A 133 11.76 -2.82 -17.46
C SER A 133 12.29 -2.12 -16.20
N ASP A 134 11.54 -2.11 -15.09
CA ASP A 134 11.95 -1.44 -13.86
C ASP A 134 13.10 -2.21 -13.20
N LEU A 135 14.32 -1.79 -13.47
CA LEU A 135 15.53 -2.44 -12.96
C LEU A 135 15.99 -1.89 -11.60
N ILE A 136 15.36 -0.85 -11.11
CA ILE A 136 15.77 -0.15 -9.91
C ILE A 136 15.19 -0.86 -8.68
N GLY A 137 16.04 -1.39 -7.81
CA GLY A 137 15.65 -2.16 -6.62
C GLY A 137 15.88 -3.68 -6.76
N GLY A 138 16.57 -4.10 -7.82
CA GLY A 138 16.87 -5.51 -8.09
C GLY A 138 15.65 -6.29 -8.63
N PRO A 139 15.69 -7.63 -8.60
CA PRO A 139 14.62 -8.47 -9.17
C PRO A 139 13.23 -8.27 -8.56
N ALA A 140 13.14 -7.79 -7.31
CA ALA A 140 11.86 -7.50 -6.66
C ALA A 140 11.17 -6.25 -7.25
N GLY A 141 11.95 -5.31 -7.83
CA GLY A 141 11.40 -4.12 -8.48
C GLY A 141 10.78 -4.37 -9.85
N GLN A 142 11.09 -5.51 -10.51
CA GLN A 142 10.54 -5.84 -11.82
C GLN A 142 9.14 -6.41 -11.72
N ALA A 143 8.23 -5.90 -12.54
CA ALA A 143 6.92 -6.54 -12.71
C ALA A 143 7.06 -7.88 -13.46
N ARG A 144 6.39 -8.91 -12.95
CA ARG A 144 6.33 -10.25 -13.53
C ARG A 144 4.87 -10.68 -13.76
N PRO A 145 4.16 -10.00 -14.68
CA PRO A 145 2.77 -10.35 -14.99
C PRO A 145 2.61 -11.77 -15.54
N ASP A 146 3.67 -12.29 -16.15
CA ASP A 146 3.79 -13.66 -16.67
C ASP A 146 3.71 -14.72 -15.56
N VAL A 147 4.25 -14.42 -14.38
CA VAL A 147 4.28 -15.32 -13.23
C VAL A 147 3.01 -15.27 -12.38
N LEU A 148 2.37 -14.11 -12.31
CA LEU A 148 1.21 -13.88 -11.45
C LEU A 148 -0.03 -14.75 -11.79
N GLY A 149 -0.13 -15.26 -13.00
CA GLY A 149 -1.31 -16.03 -13.45
C GLY A 149 -2.47 -15.13 -13.89
N ASP A 150 -3.65 -15.74 -14.08
CA ASP A 150 -4.84 -15.04 -14.61
C ASP A 150 -5.97 -14.84 -13.58
N ALA A 151 -5.81 -15.33 -12.36
CA ALA A 151 -6.78 -15.17 -11.29
C ALA A 151 -6.10 -14.90 -9.96
N PRO A 152 -6.68 -14.05 -9.10
CA PRO A 152 -6.25 -13.91 -7.71
C PRO A 152 -6.30 -15.25 -6.96
N ARG A 153 -5.47 -15.37 -5.93
CA ARG A 153 -5.49 -16.55 -5.07
C ARG A 153 -6.85 -16.67 -4.37
N PRO A 154 -7.39 -17.89 -4.20
CA PRO A 154 -8.74 -18.11 -3.65
C PRO A 154 -8.95 -17.44 -2.28
N GLN A 155 -7.92 -17.36 -1.45
CA GLN A 155 -7.98 -16.74 -0.13
C GLN A 155 -8.42 -15.27 -0.17
N PHE A 156 -8.10 -14.54 -1.23
CA PHE A 156 -8.54 -13.15 -1.39
C PHE A 156 -10.00 -13.00 -1.80
N LEU A 157 -10.61 -14.05 -2.35
CA LEU A 157 -11.94 -13.99 -2.94
C LEU A 157 -13.04 -14.47 -2.00
N GLN A 158 -12.67 -15.17 -0.93
CA GLN A 158 -13.63 -15.79 0.00
C GLN A 158 -14.05 -14.81 1.08
N ALA A 159 -15.36 -14.72 1.34
CA ALA A 159 -15.85 -14.01 2.51
C ALA A 159 -15.44 -14.76 3.79
N LEU A 160 -15.13 -14.00 4.83
CA LEU A 160 -14.88 -14.56 6.15
C LEU A 160 -16.17 -15.17 6.71
N PRO A 161 -16.07 -16.27 7.48
CA PRO A 161 -17.22 -16.85 8.15
C PRO A 161 -17.98 -15.82 9.01
N PRO A 162 -19.30 -15.92 9.13
CA PRO A 162 -20.06 -15.07 10.03
C PRO A 162 -19.48 -15.07 11.45
N GLY A 163 -19.35 -13.90 12.05
CA GLY A 163 -18.79 -13.73 13.40
C GLY A 163 -17.26 -13.67 13.49
N SER A 164 -16.55 -13.91 12.39
CA SER A 164 -15.08 -13.74 12.32
C SER A 164 -14.62 -12.43 11.63
N GLN A 165 -15.57 -11.63 11.15
CA GLN A 165 -15.30 -10.31 10.62
C GLN A 165 -14.85 -9.37 11.73
N ARG A 166 -13.85 -8.54 11.44
CA ARG A 166 -13.23 -7.65 12.41
C ARG A 166 -13.64 -6.19 12.19
N GLY A 167 -13.48 -5.38 13.23
CA GLY A 167 -13.63 -3.93 13.11
C GLY A 167 -12.57 -3.32 12.21
N ARG A 168 -12.88 -2.19 11.57
CA ARG A 168 -11.96 -1.45 10.69
C ARG A 168 -10.60 -1.18 11.37
N GLN A 169 -10.62 -0.61 12.57
CA GLN A 169 -9.39 -0.28 13.29
C GLN A 169 -8.56 -1.52 13.63
N GLU A 170 -9.20 -2.60 14.08
CA GLU A 170 -8.51 -3.86 14.37
C GLU A 170 -7.80 -4.42 13.12
N MET A 171 -8.43 -4.36 11.96
CA MET A 171 -7.80 -4.79 10.70
C MET A 171 -6.60 -3.92 10.32
N ILE A 172 -6.71 -2.60 10.52
CA ILE A 172 -5.59 -1.66 10.32
C ILE A 172 -4.44 -2.01 11.27
N ASP A 173 -4.73 -2.22 12.56
CA ASP A 173 -3.71 -2.54 13.56
C ASP A 173 -2.98 -3.86 13.23
N ILE A 174 -3.72 -4.88 12.79
CA ILE A 174 -3.14 -6.15 12.35
C ILE A 174 -2.22 -5.95 11.13
N ALA A 175 -2.70 -5.26 10.09
CA ALA A 175 -1.89 -4.98 8.90
C ALA A 175 -0.65 -4.15 9.24
N ASN A 176 -0.77 -3.15 10.15
CA ASN A 176 0.34 -2.32 10.57
C ASN A 176 1.44 -3.10 11.33
N THR A 177 1.13 -4.25 11.94
CA THR A 177 2.17 -5.08 12.57
C THR A 177 3.24 -5.51 11.56
N TYR A 178 2.86 -5.69 10.27
CA TYR A 178 3.79 -6.05 9.21
C TYR A 178 4.84 -4.95 8.97
N TRP A 179 4.41 -3.72 8.73
CA TRP A 179 5.32 -2.61 8.47
C TRP A 179 6.12 -2.23 9.72
N THR A 180 5.50 -2.28 10.90
CA THR A 180 6.20 -2.07 12.16
C THR A 180 7.26 -3.15 12.39
N GLY A 181 6.96 -4.40 12.02
CA GLY A 181 7.93 -5.50 12.09
C GLY A 181 9.11 -5.33 11.15
N ILE A 182 8.89 -4.81 9.92
CA ILE A 182 9.97 -4.46 8.99
C ILE A 182 10.84 -3.34 9.57
N GLU A 183 10.22 -2.23 9.98
CA GLU A 183 10.93 -1.06 10.50
C GLU A 183 11.72 -1.36 11.77
N ASN A 184 11.18 -2.18 12.67
CA ASN A 184 11.82 -2.57 13.95
C ASN A 184 12.47 -3.96 13.88
N ASN A 185 12.98 -4.40 12.78
CA ASN A 185 13.47 -5.75 12.45
C ASN A 185 14.47 -6.40 13.46
N ALA A 186 14.42 -6.00 14.73
CA ALA A 186 15.12 -6.60 15.86
C ALA A 186 14.39 -7.83 16.47
N GLY A 187 13.25 -8.22 15.90
CA GLY A 187 12.43 -9.33 16.39
C GLY A 187 11.61 -9.01 17.66
N THR A 188 11.52 -7.72 18.05
CA THR A 188 10.77 -7.27 19.23
C THR A 188 9.31 -6.96 18.93
N HIS A 189 8.95 -6.78 17.66
CA HIS A 189 7.60 -6.52 17.18
C HIS A 189 7.25 -7.49 16.04
N PRO A 190 7.06 -8.78 16.33
CA PRO A 190 6.79 -9.76 15.29
C PRO A 190 5.42 -9.47 14.67
N PRO A 191 5.32 -9.48 13.33
CA PRO A 191 4.04 -9.38 12.65
C PRO A 191 3.10 -10.54 13.01
N LEU A 192 1.79 -10.28 12.95
CA LEU A 192 0.76 -11.28 13.22
C LEU A 192 0.54 -12.19 12.00
N PHE A 193 1.54 -13.00 11.66
CA PHE A 193 1.44 -13.94 10.54
C PHE A 193 0.69 -15.23 10.89
N ALA A 194 -0.09 -15.73 9.93
CA ALA A 194 -0.51 -17.12 9.89
C ALA A 194 0.66 -18.04 9.49
N ASP A 195 0.59 -19.30 9.88
CA ASP A 195 1.69 -20.25 9.59
C ASP A 195 1.82 -20.54 8.09
N ASP A 196 0.72 -20.41 7.33
CA ASP A 196 0.65 -20.59 5.88
C ASP A 196 0.83 -19.29 5.09
N CYS A 197 1.34 -18.24 5.72
CA CYS A 197 1.53 -16.94 5.10
C CYS A 197 2.42 -17.00 3.85
N ASN A 198 1.94 -16.37 2.77
CA ASN A 198 2.70 -16.17 1.54
C ASN A 198 2.71 -14.70 1.12
N ARG A 199 3.81 -14.28 0.51
CA ARG A 199 3.97 -12.98 -0.12
C ARG A 199 4.21 -13.08 -1.61
N ILE A 200 3.56 -12.17 -2.36
CA ILE A 200 3.83 -11.91 -3.77
C ILE A 200 4.14 -10.41 -3.91
N GLU A 201 5.24 -10.09 -4.55
CA GLU A 201 5.64 -8.72 -4.87
C GLU A 201 5.89 -8.63 -6.38
N ASN A 202 5.24 -7.65 -7.02
CA ASN A 202 5.30 -7.47 -8.46
C ASN A 202 5.08 -8.77 -9.28
N GLY A 203 4.15 -9.61 -8.83
CA GLY A 203 3.79 -10.87 -9.48
C GLY A 203 4.67 -12.07 -9.12
N SER A 204 5.77 -11.88 -8.39
CA SER A 204 6.69 -12.95 -8.00
C SER A 204 6.51 -13.34 -6.52
N TYR A 205 6.53 -14.64 -6.23
CA TYR A 205 6.62 -15.10 -4.85
C TYR A 205 7.91 -14.62 -4.20
N THR A 206 7.81 -13.99 -3.03
CA THR A 206 8.94 -13.50 -2.22
C THR A 206 9.06 -14.23 -0.89
N THR A 207 8.28 -15.31 -0.71
CA THR A 207 8.37 -16.26 0.40
C THR A 207 8.21 -17.68 -0.12
N ASN A 208 8.63 -18.67 0.68
CA ASN A 208 8.43 -20.10 0.44
C ASN A 208 8.91 -20.60 -0.94
N ARG A 209 9.83 -19.88 -1.59
CA ARG A 209 10.38 -20.30 -2.87
C ARG A 209 11.32 -21.51 -2.70
N PRO A 210 11.32 -22.45 -3.63
CA PRO A 210 12.33 -23.50 -3.63
C PRO A 210 13.75 -22.90 -3.69
N VAL A 211 14.69 -23.51 -2.98
CA VAL A 211 16.11 -23.18 -3.14
C VAL A 211 16.59 -23.78 -4.43
N ALA A 212 17.22 -22.97 -5.30
CA ALA A 212 17.78 -23.47 -6.54
C ALA A 212 18.92 -24.47 -6.24
N PRO A 213 19.10 -25.53 -7.08
CA PRO A 213 20.18 -26.50 -6.86
C PRO A 213 21.54 -25.81 -6.76
N GLY A 214 22.28 -26.09 -5.68
CA GLY A 214 23.59 -25.51 -5.42
C GLY A 214 23.61 -24.05 -4.93
N ALA A 215 22.45 -23.43 -4.73
CA ALA A 215 22.35 -22.08 -4.17
C ALA A 215 22.18 -22.13 -2.65
N GLU A 216 22.65 -21.07 -1.98
CA GLU A 216 22.36 -20.85 -0.57
C GLU A 216 20.97 -20.20 -0.39
N PRO A 217 20.18 -20.63 0.63
CA PRO A 217 18.89 -20.00 0.90
C PRO A 217 19.01 -18.48 1.10
N ASN A 218 18.03 -17.74 0.64
CA ASN A 218 17.89 -16.29 0.85
C ASN A 218 16.50 -15.96 1.45
N GLY A 219 16.24 -14.69 1.76
CA GLY A 219 14.98 -14.24 2.39
C GLY A 219 13.72 -14.80 1.72
N GLY A 220 13.73 -14.96 0.41
CA GLY A 220 12.59 -15.48 -0.35
C GLY A 220 12.34 -16.99 -0.24
N ASN A 221 13.23 -17.74 0.36
CA ASN A 221 13.08 -19.18 0.54
C ASN A 221 12.42 -19.55 1.89
N TYR A 222 12.28 -18.58 2.77
CA TYR A 222 11.65 -18.74 4.08
C TYR A 222 10.17 -18.36 4.05
N SER A 223 9.39 -18.83 5.03
CA SER A 223 8.03 -18.35 5.25
C SER A 223 8.04 -16.88 5.68
N CYS A 224 6.87 -16.21 5.64
CA CYS A 224 6.76 -14.84 6.14
C CYS A 224 7.38 -14.71 7.54
N LYS A 225 6.97 -15.57 8.47
CA LYS A 225 7.47 -15.55 9.86
C LYS A 225 8.97 -15.81 9.96
N GLN A 226 9.47 -16.83 9.26
CA GLN A 226 10.89 -17.20 9.34
C GLN A 226 11.81 -16.08 8.81
N ALA A 227 11.43 -15.40 7.72
CA ALA A 227 12.21 -14.30 7.17
C ALA A 227 12.36 -13.14 8.19
N PHE A 228 11.27 -12.82 8.90
CA PHE A 228 11.28 -11.81 9.97
C PHE A 228 12.07 -12.29 11.20
N ASP A 229 11.87 -13.53 11.65
CA ASP A 229 12.58 -14.10 12.79
C ASP A 229 14.11 -14.13 12.54
N LEU A 230 14.53 -14.34 11.29
CA LEU A 230 15.94 -14.32 10.89
C LEU A 230 16.51 -12.90 10.77
N GLY A 231 15.68 -11.88 10.63
CA GLY A 231 16.12 -10.49 10.52
C GLY A 231 16.53 -10.09 9.10
N TYR A 232 15.77 -10.52 8.10
CA TYR A 232 15.94 -10.03 6.76
C TYR A 232 15.42 -8.62 6.55
N TYR A 233 15.43 -7.67 6.14
CA TYR A 233 14.82 -6.33 5.98
C TYR A 233 15.55 -5.20 6.73
N HIS A 234 16.82 -5.37 7.08
CA HIS A 234 17.59 -4.32 7.74
C HIS A 234 17.90 -3.12 6.84
N ASP A 235 17.83 -3.29 5.55
CA ASP A 235 18.06 -2.22 4.57
C ASP A 235 16.82 -1.36 4.29
N ASP A 236 15.66 -1.75 4.80
CA ASP A 236 14.47 -0.90 4.88
C ASP A 236 14.62 0.07 6.07
N THR A 237 15.21 1.24 5.83
CA THR A 237 15.66 2.13 6.91
C THR A 237 14.56 3.00 7.51
N ARG A 238 13.45 3.21 6.77
CA ARG A 238 12.28 3.94 7.25
C ARG A 238 11.05 3.58 6.43
N LEU A 239 9.92 3.34 7.12
CA LEU A 239 8.61 3.12 6.51
C LEU A 239 7.69 4.28 6.85
N ARG A 240 7.38 5.11 5.85
CA ARG A 240 6.63 6.37 6.01
C ARG A 240 5.37 6.43 5.15
N ASP A 241 4.54 7.44 5.39
CA ASP A 241 3.32 7.70 4.63
C ASP A 241 2.38 6.47 4.61
N ARG A 242 2.27 5.77 5.76
CA ARG A 242 1.42 4.59 5.92
C ARG A 242 -0.04 5.00 5.84
N ARG A 243 -0.74 4.52 4.81
CA ARG A 243 -2.15 4.82 4.56
C ARG A 243 -2.93 3.53 4.37
N TYR A 244 -3.97 3.31 5.17
CA TYR A 244 -4.87 2.18 5.08
C TYR A 244 -6.16 2.65 4.40
N MET A 245 -6.18 2.55 3.07
CA MET A 245 -7.11 3.28 2.22
C MET A 245 -8.45 2.57 2.04
N VAL A 246 -8.45 1.23 1.90
CA VAL A 246 -9.66 0.46 1.64
C VAL A 246 -9.72 -0.74 2.58
N ILE A 247 -10.81 -0.89 3.33
CA ILE A 247 -10.99 -1.96 4.32
C ILE A 247 -12.19 -2.81 3.96
N ASP A 248 -11.95 -3.97 3.38
CA ASP A 248 -12.98 -4.95 3.06
C ASP A 248 -13.18 -5.91 4.25
N ARG A 249 -14.10 -5.55 5.14
CA ARG A 249 -14.38 -6.32 6.36
C ARG A 249 -15.00 -7.69 6.05
N GLU A 250 -15.74 -7.81 4.95
CA GLU A 250 -16.37 -9.07 4.55
C GLU A 250 -15.35 -10.13 4.15
N ARG A 251 -14.32 -9.74 3.38
CA ARG A 251 -13.28 -10.66 2.90
C ARG A 251 -12.01 -10.63 3.77
N GLY A 252 -11.96 -9.75 4.78
CA GLY A 252 -10.77 -9.58 5.61
C GLY A 252 -9.59 -8.95 4.85
N LEU A 253 -9.85 -8.03 3.90
CA LEU A 253 -8.80 -7.43 3.09
C LEU A 253 -8.52 -5.98 3.51
N VAL A 254 -7.24 -5.63 3.51
CA VAL A 254 -6.77 -4.25 3.72
C VAL A 254 -5.92 -3.85 2.53
N TYR A 255 -6.34 -2.82 1.79
CA TYR A 255 -5.55 -2.20 0.74
C TYR A 255 -4.88 -0.96 1.31
N ALA A 256 -3.57 -0.89 1.22
CA ALA A 256 -2.79 0.13 1.88
C ALA A 256 -1.64 0.62 1.00
N GLY A 257 -1.14 1.84 1.28
CA GLY A 257 0.01 2.45 0.63
C GLY A 257 1.09 2.86 1.62
N VAL A 258 2.35 2.79 1.20
CA VAL A 258 3.51 3.09 2.04
C VAL A 258 4.74 3.43 1.18
N GLY A 259 5.64 4.24 1.72
CA GLY A 259 6.98 4.45 1.19
C GLY A 259 8.02 3.72 2.02
N PHE A 260 8.80 2.81 1.41
CA PHE A 260 9.94 2.16 2.04
C PHE A 260 11.21 2.88 1.61
N ASP A 261 11.85 3.58 2.52
CA ASP A 261 13.09 4.28 2.26
C ASP A 261 14.30 3.39 2.52
N HIS A 262 15.22 3.41 1.57
CA HIS A 262 16.52 2.77 1.63
C HIS A 262 17.56 3.88 1.50
N ASP A 263 18.14 4.32 2.60
CA ASP A 263 19.08 5.46 2.62
C ASP A 263 20.50 5.12 2.13
N ALA A 264 20.74 3.84 1.79
CA ALA A 264 22.00 3.28 1.33
C ALA A 264 23.15 3.34 2.36
N THR A 265 22.87 3.61 3.63
CA THR A 265 23.88 3.58 4.69
C THR A 265 24.24 2.14 5.09
N ILE A 266 23.27 1.22 5.01
CA ILE A 266 23.48 -0.20 5.30
C ILE A 266 24.02 -0.89 4.05
N ARG A 267 25.30 -1.33 4.10
CA ARG A 267 25.98 -2.00 2.98
C ARG A 267 25.98 -3.51 3.10
N SER A 268 25.85 -4.01 4.33
CA SER A 268 25.69 -5.43 4.64
C SER A 268 25.18 -5.60 6.05
N TYR A 269 24.52 -6.71 6.31
CA TYR A 269 24.11 -7.12 7.64
C TYR A 269 24.15 -8.65 7.76
N THR A 270 24.20 -9.16 8.99
CA THR A 270 24.21 -10.60 9.25
C THR A 270 22.90 -11.01 9.88
N VAL A 271 22.17 -11.92 9.23
CA VAL A 271 20.93 -12.49 9.77
C VAL A 271 21.25 -13.54 10.84
N LYS A 272 20.27 -13.87 11.70
CA LYS A 272 20.48 -14.71 12.91
C LYS A 272 21.06 -16.10 12.63
N ASN A 273 20.93 -16.64 11.44
CA ASN A 273 21.56 -17.92 11.06
C ASN A 273 23.04 -17.79 10.61
N GLY A 274 23.62 -16.60 10.77
CA GLY A 274 25.02 -16.33 10.45
C GLY A 274 25.30 -15.93 8.99
N LYS A 275 24.28 -15.90 8.12
CA LYS A 275 24.46 -15.49 6.74
C LYS A 275 24.60 -13.97 6.63
N THR A 276 25.60 -13.49 5.87
CA THR A 276 25.75 -12.08 5.53
C THR A 276 24.98 -11.75 4.26
N VAL A 277 24.08 -10.77 4.36
CA VAL A 277 23.36 -10.15 3.23
C VAL A 277 24.16 -8.92 2.78
N LYS A 278 24.47 -8.82 1.51
CA LYS A 278 25.17 -7.67 0.91
C LYS A 278 24.20 -6.83 0.12
N ILE A 279 24.22 -5.51 0.34
CA ILE A 279 23.43 -4.55 -0.41
C ILE A 279 24.29 -4.00 -1.55
N THR A 280 23.89 -4.30 -2.77
CA THR A 280 24.65 -3.93 -3.97
C THR A 280 24.35 -2.53 -4.45
N ARG A 281 23.15 -2.03 -4.22
CA ARG A 281 22.76 -0.67 -4.59
C ARG A 281 23.44 0.35 -3.67
N THR A 282 24.08 1.36 -4.26
CA THR A 282 24.89 2.34 -3.53
C THR A 282 24.23 3.71 -3.37
N ALA A 283 23.22 3.99 -4.17
CA ALA A 283 22.46 5.24 -4.10
C ALA A 283 21.17 5.04 -3.31
N PRO A 284 20.70 6.01 -2.51
CA PRO A 284 19.44 5.91 -1.81
C PRO A 284 18.26 5.91 -2.78
N TRP A 285 17.17 5.25 -2.39
CA TRP A 285 15.90 5.19 -3.13
C TRP A 285 14.72 4.97 -2.19
N THR A 286 13.52 5.10 -2.72
CA THR A 286 12.28 4.72 -2.04
C THR A 286 11.53 3.72 -2.90
N TRP A 287 10.97 2.68 -2.30
CA TRP A 287 9.89 1.94 -2.93
C TRP A 287 8.55 2.60 -2.57
N MET A 288 7.83 3.01 -3.60
CA MET A 288 6.42 3.39 -3.49
C MET A 288 5.59 2.13 -3.69
N ILE A 289 4.82 1.78 -2.68
CA ILE A 289 4.16 0.47 -2.58
C ILE A 289 2.67 0.65 -2.35
N HIS A 290 1.87 -0.13 -3.10
CA HIS A 290 0.52 -0.48 -2.70
C HIS A 290 0.47 -1.96 -2.35
N GLU A 291 -0.08 -2.30 -1.18
CA GLU A 291 -0.16 -3.65 -0.64
C GLU A 291 -1.60 -4.03 -0.30
N ILE A 292 -1.93 -5.30 -0.55
CA ILE A 292 -3.17 -5.93 -0.09
C ILE A 292 -2.80 -7.02 0.91
N PHE A 293 -3.30 -6.86 2.15
CA PHE A 293 -3.21 -7.86 3.20
C PHE A 293 -4.50 -8.66 3.27
N GLN A 294 -4.41 -9.99 3.35
CA GLN A 294 -5.54 -10.84 3.72
C GLN A 294 -5.38 -11.25 5.18
N ILE A 295 -6.34 -10.86 5.99
CA ILE A 295 -6.46 -11.20 7.41
C ILE A 295 -7.46 -12.34 7.52
N ASN A 296 -7.00 -13.48 7.99
CA ASN A 296 -7.82 -14.68 8.11
C ASN A 296 -8.78 -14.61 9.32
N LYS A 297 -9.62 -15.63 9.47
CA LYS A 297 -10.61 -15.72 10.56
C LYS A 297 -9.98 -15.70 11.96
N GLU A 298 -8.74 -16.10 12.11
CA GLU A 298 -7.98 -16.05 13.37
C GLU A 298 -7.38 -14.66 13.65
N GLY A 299 -7.51 -13.68 12.74
CA GLY A 299 -6.91 -12.36 12.87
C GLY A 299 -5.42 -12.34 12.58
N LYS A 300 -4.98 -13.17 11.66
CA LYS A 300 -3.59 -13.25 11.24
C LYS A 300 -3.43 -12.95 9.76
N ILE A 301 -2.31 -12.34 9.38
CA ILE A 301 -1.95 -12.07 7.98
C ILE A 301 -1.58 -13.39 7.32
N SER A 302 -2.40 -13.85 6.37
CA SER A 302 -2.16 -15.10 5.65
C SER A 302 -1.67 -14.90 4.22
N GLN A 303 -1.99 -13.76 3.62
CA GLN A 303 -1.51 -13.40 2.30
C GLN A 303 -1.11 -11.93 2.28
N VAL A 304 -0.03 -11.63 1.57
CA VAL A 304 0.37 -10.28 1.20
C VAL A 304 0.60 -10.25 -0.29
N GLU A 305 0.04 -9.27 -0.98
CA GLU A 305 0.34 -9.02 -2.38
C GLU A 305 0.65 -7.54 -2.55
N ALA A 306 1.77 -7.23 -3.20
CA ALA A 306 2.24 -5.87 -3.39
C ALA A 306 2.54 -5.58 -4.86
N ILE A 307 2.22 -4.35 -5.28
CA ILE A 307 2.73 -3.74 -6.50
C ILE A 307 3.53 -2.51 -6.07
N LEU A 308 4.76 -2.45 -6.54
CA LEU A 308 5.73 -1.45 -6.13
C LEU A 308 6.64 -1.02 -7.28
N LEU A 309 7.15 0.21 -7.18
CA LEU A 309 8.19 0.71 -8.05
C LEU A 309 9.22 1.51 -7.26
N SER A 310 10.43 1.61 -7.81
CA SER A 310 11.46 2.50 -7.27
C SER A 310 11.24 3.93 -7.74
N VAL A 311 11.26 4.85 -6.78
CA VAL A 311 11.17 6.29 -7.00
C VAL A 311 12.36 7.00 -6.35
N PRO A 312 12.61 8.30 -6.64
CA PRO A 312 13.61 9.09 -5.93
C PRO A 312 13.44 9.00 -4.41
N TYR A 313 14.56 8.97 -3.70
CA TYR A 313 14.58 8.87 -2.24
C TYR A 313 13.74 9.97 -1.59
N GLY A 314 12.85 9.59 -0.69
CA GLY A 314 11.97 10.50 0.03
C GLY A 314 10.79 11.04 -0.80
N MET A 315 10.57 10.57 -2.04
CA MET A 315 9.44 11.02 -2.85
C MET A 315 8.10 10.67 -2.18
N SER A 316 7.23 11.68 -2.04
CA SER A 316 5.89 11.53 -1.51
C SER A 316 4.97 10.78 -2.50
N PRO A 317 3.97 10.02 -2.02
CA PRO A 317 2.94 9.43 -2.88
C PRO A 317 2.00 10.49 -3.51
N GLY A 318 2.21 11.76 -3.20
CA GLY A 318 1.38 12.86 -3.71
C GLY A 318 0.06 13.05 -2.96
N TRP A 319 -0.24 12.26 -1.95
CA TRP A 319 -1.44 12.37 -1.13
C TRP A 319 -1.08 12.81 0.29
N ASP A 320 -1.86 13.76 0.81
CA ASP A 320 -1.67 14.22 2.18
C ASP A 320 -2.04 13.10 3.15
N THR A 321 -1.08 12.72 3.96
CA THR A 321 -1.26 11.72 5.02
C THR A 321 -1.50 12.37 6.37
N GLY A 322 -1.49 13.71 6.43
CA GLY A 322 -1.42 14.47 7.68
C GLY A 322 -0.08 14.33 8.40
N VAL A 323 0.82 13.54 7.85
CA VAL A 323 2.22 13.41 8.31
C VAL A 323 3.09 14.18 7.33
N HIS A 324 3.30 15.44 7.61
CA HIS A 324 4.32 16.23 6.91
C HIS A 324 5.69 15.56 7.06
N ILE A 325 6.61 15.91 6.15
CA ILE A 325 8.03 15.52 6.21
C ILE A 325 8.44 15.46 7.68
N PRO A 326 8.86 14.29 8.19
CA PRO A 326 9.22 14.16 9.59
C PRO A 326 10.19 15.28 9.95
N ASP A 327 9.93 15.96 11.07
CA ASP A 327 10.90 16.83 11.69
C ASP A 327 12.27 16.12 11.63
N PRO A 328 13.34 16.77 11.16
CA PRO A 328 14.68 16.17 11.15
C PRO A 328 15.09 15.54 12.49
N SER A 329 14.49 15.98 13.62
CA SER A 329 14.66 15.33 14.91
C SER A 329 13.95 13.96 15.00
N ALA A 330 12.83 13.78 14.30
CA ALA A 330 12.14 12.48 14.23
C ALA A 330 12.90 11.48 13.32
N LEU A 331 13.74 11.96 12.43
CA LEU A 331 14.64 11.11 11.64
C LEU A 331 15.71 10.42 12.50
N LYS A 332 16.10 11.02 13.62
CA LYS A 332 17.09 10.43 14.53
C LYS A 332 16.57 9.20 15.27
N ASP A 333 15.27 9.17 15.57
CA ASP A 333 14.65 8.06 16.29
C ASP A 333 14.22 6.93 15.35
N GLY A 334 14.15 7.17 14.05
CA GLY A 334 13.82 6.20 13.01
C GLY A 334 15.01 5.58 12.29
N TYR A 335 16.21 6.12 12.45
CA TYR A 335 17.43 5.51 11.93
C TYR A 335 17.92 4.43 12.87
N ARG A 336 18.00 3.20 12.36
CA ARG A 336 18.66 2.13 13.11
C ARG A 336 20.16 2.38 13.10
N GLU A 337 20.74 2.58 14.26
CA GLU A 337 22.15 2.31 14.45
C GLU A 337 22.33 0.79 14.37
N VAL A 338 22.88 0.32 13.28
CA VAL A 338 23.28 -1.07 13.12
C VAL A 338 24.75 -1.15 13.51
N HIS A 339 24.99 -1.61 14.75
CA HIS A 339 26.32 -1.98 15.25
C HIS A 339 26.74 -3.36 14.75
#